data_bec8d0dc06c3f111ceb5a6df042d00ef
#
_entry.id   bec8d0dc06c3f111ceb5a6df042d00ef
#
_cell.length_a   1.000
_cell.length_b   1.000
_cell.length_c   1.000
_cell.angle_alpha   90.00
_cell.angle_beta   90.00
_cell.angle_gamma   90.00
#
_symmetry.space_group_name_H-M   'P 1'
#
loop_
_entity.id
_entity.type
_entity.pdbx_description
1 polymer ?
#
loop_
_entity_poly.entity_id
_entity_poly.type
_entity_poly.pdbx_seq_one_letter_code
_entity_poly.pdbx_strand_id
1 'polypeptide(L)'
;MRIAIGSDHAGFDLKSALGKHLADAGHQVIDLGTDSPDVSVDYPIFGLAVGRAVAAGRAERGICVCGTGIGIGIAANKVNGVRAALVHDVTTASLARRHNDANVVCFGGRITGLAEATDAVDTFFTTAYEGGRHQKRLDEISEYESSRAEPDPSTGAGGGDDHERQSPS
;
A
#
# COMPACT_ATOMS: atom_id res chain seq x y z
N MET A 1 3.34 8.03 -16.30
CA MET A 1 2.38 8.15 -15.18
C MET A 1 3.11 8.62 -13.92
N ARG A 2 2.37 9.05 -12.90
CA ARG A 2 2.92 9.39 -11.57
C ARG A 2 2.83 8.16 -10.68
N ILE A 3 3.95 7.79 -10.06
CA ILE A 3 4.07 6.58 -9.24
C ILE A 3 4.60 6.98 -7.87
N ALA A 4 3.86 6.69 -6.80
CA ALA A 4 4.35 6.83 -5.44
C ALA A 4 5.12 5.58 -5.04
N ILE A 5 6.30 5.74 -4.43
CA ILE A 5 7.10 4.63 -3.95
C ILE A 5 7.55 4.88 -2.51
N GLY A 6 7.52 3.83 -1.68
CA GLY A 6 7.96 3.94 -0.29
C GLY A 6 8.42 2.60 0.26
N SER A 7 9.36 2.64 1.20
CA SER A 7 9.86 1.45 1.88
C SER A 7 10.29 1.73 3.32
N ASP A 8 10.42 0.68 4.13
CA ASP A 8 11.27 0.71 5.31
C ASP A 8 12.75 0.50 4.94
N HIS A 9 13.63 0.47 5.94
CA HIS A 9 15.06 0.25 5.76
C HIS A 9 15.39 -1.10 5.07
N ALA A 10 14.61 -2.15 5.33
CA ALA A 10 14.83 -3.47 4.73
C ALA A 10 14.42 -3.55 3.25
N GLY A 11 13.59 -2.62 2.80
CA GLY A 11 13.17 -2.49 1.39
C GLY A 11 13.91 -1.41 0.61
N PHE A 12 14.82 -0.65 1.25
CA PHE A 12 15.43 0.54 0.67
C PHE A 12 16.15 0.29 -0.65
N ASP A 13 17.00 -0.74 -0.72
CA ASP A 13 17.78 -1.03 -1.93
C ASP A 13 16.88 -1.38 -3.12
N LEU A 14 15.90 -2.26 -2.88
CA LEU A 14 14.93 -2.65 -3.92
C LEU A 14 14.06 -1.47 -4.34
N LYS A 15 13.58 -0.65 -3.39
CA LYS A 15 12.84 0.58 -3.67
C LYS A 15 13.64 1.51 -4.57
N SER A 16 14.91 1.75 -4.22
CA SER A 16 15.78 2.69 -4.93
C SER A 16 16.07 2.21 -6.36
N ALA A 17 16.32 0.92 -6.53
CA ALA A 17 16.53 0.32 -7.85
C ALA A 17 15.27 0.39 -8.73
N LEU A 18 14.10 0.05 -8.19
CA LEU A 18 12.82 0.16 -8.89
C LEU A 18 12.47 1.61 -9.23
N GLY A 19 12.72 2.55 -8.31
CA GLY A 19 12.52 3.98 -8.55
C GLY A 19 13.36 4.49 -9.71
N LYS A 20 14.64 4.09 -9.76
CA LYS A 20 15.52 4.41 -10.88
C LYS A 20 15.03 3.81 -12.19
N HIS A 21 14.69 2.51 -12.21
CA HIS A 21 14.16 1.82 -13.40
C HIS A 21 12.94 2.57 -13.99
N LEU A 22 12.00 2.94 -13.13
CA LEU A 22 10.79 3.65 -13.56
C LEU A 22 11.06 5.07 -14.05
N ALA A 23 11.99 5.79 -13.42
CA ALA A 23 12.40 7.11 -13.87
C ALA A 23 13.08 7.04 -15.25
N ASP A 24 13.96 6.06 -15.46
CA ASP A 24 14.62 5.79 -16.74
C ASP A 24 13.59 5.41 -17.84
N ALA A 25 12.48 4.76 -17.47
CA ALA A 25 11.34 4.45 -18.35
C ALA A 25 10.40 5.66 -18.60
N GLY A 26 10.71 6.85 -18.06
CA GLY A 26 9.97 8.09 -18.28
C GLY A 26 8.76 8.28 -17.36
N HIS A 27 8.67 7.57 -16.24
CA HIS A 27 7.67 7.80 -15.22
C HIS A 27 8.09 8.90 -14.24
N GLN A 28 7.12 9.62 -13.69
CA GLN A 28 7.35 10.54 -12.59
C GLN A 28 7.27 9.78 -11.26
N VAL A 29 8.41 9.54 -10.62
CA VAL A 29 8.50 8.85 -9.34
C VAL A 29 8.40 9.85 -8.19
N ILE A 30 7.48 9.59 -7.24
CA ILE A 30 7.30 10.34 -6.00
C ILE A 30 7.82 9.44 -4.88
N ASP A 31 9.06 9.65 -4.46
CA ASP A 31 9.67 8.90 -3.36
C ASP A 31 9.17 9.45 -2.02
N LEU A 32 8.56 8.59 -1.23
CA LEU A 32 7.98 8.89 0.09
C LEU A 32 8.80 8.30 1.24
N GLY A 33 10.03 7.86 0.97
CA GLY A 33 10.99 7.38 1.96
C GLY A 33 10.98 5.85 2.11
N THR A 34 11.84 5.23 2.95
CA THR A 34 12.87 5.91 3.74
C THR A 34 14.05 6.35 2.87
N ASP A 35 14.92 7.22 3.43
CA ASP A 35 16.07 7.77 2.72
C ASP A 35 17.38 7.06 3.07
N SER A 36 17.34 6.02 3.93
CA SER A 36 18.53 5.29 4.37
C SER A 36 18.21 3.82 4.66
N PRO A 37 19.12 2.90 4.27
CA PRO A 37 19.03 1.48 4.68
C PRO A 37 19.54 1.26 6.12
N ASP A 38 20.32 2.20 6.69
CA ASP A 38 21.05 2.01 7.93
C ASP A 38 20.26 2.41 9.17
N VAL A 39 19.18 3.20 8.98
CA VAL A 39 18.32 3.66 10.08
C VAL A 39 17.05 2.80 10.11
N SER A 40 16.88 2.07 11.20
CA SER A 40 15.67 1.26 11.38
C SER A 40 14.44 2.16 11.51
N VAL A 41 13.44 1.91 10.66
CA VAL A 41 12.17 2.64 10.62
C VAL A 41 11.01 1.69 10.46
N ASP A 42 9.82 2.13 10.84
CA ASP A 42 8.61 1.32 10.84
C ASP A 42 7.88 1.42 9.50
N TYR A 43 7.68 0.27 8.85
CA TYR A 43 7.03 0.15 7.55
C TYR A 43 5.62 0.76 7.44
N PRO A 44 4.76 0.81 8.51
CA PRO A 44 3.40 1.31 8.37
C PRO A 44 3.33 2.77 7.93
N ILE A 45 4.30 3.59 8.36
CA ILE A 45 4.38 5.01 7.98
C ILE A 45 4.43 5.14 6.46
N PHE A 46 5.26 4.36 5.81
CA PHE A 46 5.49 4.40 4.36
C PHE A 46 4.33 3.75 3.58
N GLY A 47 3.81 2.62 4.06
CA GLY A 47 2.63 1.99 3.45
C GLY A 47 1.42 2.91 3.44
N LEU A 48 1.14 3.57 4.57
CA LEU A 48 0.08 4.57 4.68
C LEU A 48 0.35 5.80 3.79
N ALA A 49 1.61 6.27 3.70
CA ALA A 49 1.97 7.42 2.88
C ALA A 49 1.72 7.14 1.38
N VAL A 50 2.17 5.99 0.88
CA VAL A 50 1.92 5.53 -0.50
C VAL A 50 0.42 5.37 -0.75
N GLY A 51 -0.29 4.68 0.14
CA GLY A 51 -1.74 4.49 0.03
C GLY A 51 -2.49 5.81 -0.06
N ARG A 52 -2.18 6.77 0.82
CA ARG A 52 -2.79 8.11 0.79
C ARG A 52 -2.45 8.90 -0.47
N ALA A 53 -1.24 8.74 -1.02
CA ALA A 53 -0.86 9.39 -2.27
C ALA A 53 -1.69 8.88 -3.45
N VAL A 54 -1.94 7.57 -3.50
CA VAL A 54 -2.76 6.93 -4.53
C VAL A 54 -4.24 7.27 -4.34
N ALA A 55 -4.78 7.12 -3.13
CA ALA A 55 -6.19 7.41 -2.84
C ALA A 55 -6.57 8.87 -3.10
N ALA A 56 -5.65 9.82 -2.84
CA ALA A 56 -5.83 11.24 -3.12
C ALA A 56 -5.58 11.64 -4.59
N GLY A 57 -5.27 10.70 -5.48
CA GLY A 57 -4.97 10.96 -6.90
C GLY A 57 -3.67 11.72 -7.14
N ARG A 58 -2.80 11.85 -6.14
CA ARG A 58 -1.45 12.43 -6.29
C ARG A 58 -0.54 11.51 -7.10
N ALA A 59 -0.75 10.22 -6.98
CA ALA A 59 -0.13 9.18 -7.80
C ALA A 59 -1.21 8.29 -8.44
N GLU A 60 -0.95 7.78 -9.62
CA GLU A 60 -1.85 6.88 -10.34
C GLU A 60 -1.68 5.43 -9.88
N ARG A 61 -0.48 5.10 -9.39
CA ARG A 61 -0.10 3.77 -8.87
C ARG A 61 0.88 3.93 -7.71
N GLY A 62 1.00 2.88 -6.91
CA GLY A 62 1.94 2.84 -5.79
C GLY A 62 2.82 1.59 -5.79
N ILE A 63 4.00 1.73 -5.20
CA ILE A 63 4.91 0.62 -4.88
C ILE A 63 5.28 0.72 -3.41
N CYS A 64 5.15 -0.40 -2.70
CA CYS A 64 5.54 -0.53 -1.30
C CYS A 64 6.57 -1.64 -1.14
N VAL A 65 7.66 -1.38 -0.43
CA VAL A 65 8.69 -2.40 -0.18
C VAL A 65 9.02 -2.44 1.32
N CYS A 66 9.02 -3.64 1.90
CA CYS A 66 9.60 -3.87 3.23
C CYS A 66 10.37 -5.18 3.23
N GLY A 67 10.74 -5.72 4.38
CA GLY A 67 11.48 -7.00 4.42
C GLY A 67 10.77 -8.15 3.68
N THR A 68 9.45 -8.26 3.82
CA THR A 68 8.62 -9.32 3.22
C THR A 68 7.53 -8.81 2.27
N GLY A 69 7.25 -7.53 2.23
CA GLY A 69 6.12 -6.94 1.53
C GLY A 69 4.77 -7.08 2.23
N ILE A 70 4.66 -7.99 3.21
CA ILE A 70 3.40 -8.32 3.89
C ILE A 70 2.91 -7.15 4.74
N GLY A 71 3.71 -6.72 5.71
CA GLY A 71 3.30 -5.70 6.68
C GLY A 71 3.00 -4.35 6.04
N ILE A 72 3.83 -3.91 5.11
CA ILE A 72 3.63 -2.64 4.40
C ILE A 72 2.39 -2.69 3.50
N GLY A 73 2.10 -3.87 2.90
CA GLY A 73 0.88 -4.11 2.13
C GLY A 73 -0.37 -4.06 3.00
N ILE A 74 -0.33 -4.66 4.20
CA ILE A 74 -1.42 -4.56 5.19
C ILE A 74 -1.67 -3.09 5.54
N ALA A 75 -0.61 -2.32 5.81
CA ALA A 75 -0.72 -0.90 6.13
C ALA A 75 -1.35 -0.10 4.97
N ALA A 76 -0.87 -0.30 3.74
CA ALA A 76 -1.43 0.37 2.56
C ALA A 76 -2.93 0.08 2.38
N ASN A 77 -3.36 -1.18 2.60
CA ASN A 77 -4.76 -1.60 2.51
C ASN A 77 -5.67 -1.05 3.63
N LYS A 78 -5.12 -0.33 4.63
CA LYS A 78 -5.95 0.40 5.62
C LYS A 78 -6.45 1.74 5.10
N VAL A 79 -5.98 2.18 3.94
CA VAL A 79 -6.43 3.41 3.29
C VAL A 79 -7.57 3.06 2.32
N ASN A 80 -8.75 3.64 2.51
CA ASN A 80 -9.91 3.41 1.64
C ASN A 80 -9.55 3.73 0.18
N GLY A 81 -10.02 2.88 -0.74
CA GLY A 81 -9.73 2.99 -2.16
C GLY A 81 -8.38 2.39 -2.59
N VAL A 82 -7.58 1.90 -1.64
CA VAL A 82 -6.32 1.21 -1.93
C VAL A 82 -6.56 -0.30 -2.02
N ARG A 83 -6.08 -0.88 -3.09
CA ARG A 83 -5.99 -2.33 -3.30
C ARG A 83 -4.53 -2.69 -3.53
N ALA A 84 -3.82 -2.91 -2.40
CA ALA A 84 -2.41 -3.28 -2.40
C ALA A 84 -2.26 -4.80 -2.47
N ALA A 85 -1.52 -5.25 -3.48
CA ALA A 85 -1.26 -6.66 -3.74
C ALA A 85 0.19 -7.01 -3.43
N LEU A 86 0.41 -8.03 -2.58
CA LEU A 86 1.71 -8.66 -2.42
C LEU A 86 1.99 -9.52 -3.66
N VAL A 87 3.12 -9.26 -4.30
CA VAL A 87 3.50 -9.86 -5.59
C VAL A 87 4.89 -10.46 -5.49
N HIS A 88 5.08 -11.63 -6.09
CA HIS A 88 6.34 -12.35 -6.11
C HIS A 88 6.88 -12.59 -7.51
N ASP A 89 6.04 -12.48 -8.54
CA ASP A 89 6.33 -12.79 -9.93
C ASP A 89 5.39 -12.08 -10.91
N VAL A 90 5.66 -12.21 -12.20
CA VAL A 90 4.86 -11.62 -13.29
C VAL A 90 3.42 -12.15 -13.31
N THR A 91 3.19 -13.40 -12.87
CA THR A 91 1.86 -14.01 -12.84
C THR A 91 0.99 -13.33 -11.79
N THR A 92 1.49 -13.23 -10.57
CA THR A 92 0.77 -12.56 -9.47
C THR A 92 0.59 -11.06 -9.74
N ALA A 93 1.56 -10.41 -10.38
CA ALA A 93 1.45 -9.01 -10.83
C ALA A 93 0.34 -8.82 -11.85
N SER A 94 0.30 -9.67 -12.89
CA SER A 94 -0.74 -9.64 -13.92
C SER A 94 -2.12 -9.89 -13.33
N LEU A 95 -2.27 -10.93 -12.50
CA LEU A 95 -3.55 -11.29 -11.88
C LEU A 95 -4.05 -10.22 -10.90
N ALA A 96 -3.16 -9.59 -10.15
CA ALA A 96 -3.52 -8.47 -9.26
C ALA A 96 -4.16 -7.32 -10.04
N ARG A 97 -3.67 -7.04 -11.24
CA ARG A 97 -4.27 -6.04 -12.12
C ARG A 97 -5.56 -6.52 -12.77
N ARG A 98 -5.50 -7.67 -13.44
CA ARG A 98 -6.62 -8.19 -14.24
C ARG A 98 -7.86 -8.45 -13.40
N HIS A 99 -7.70 -9.03 -12.22
CA HIS A 99 -8.81 -9.48 -11.39
C HIS A 99 -9.21 -8.49 -10.30
N ASN A 100 -8.23 -7.78 -9.71
CA ASN A 100 -8.45 -6.96 -8.52
C ASN A 100 -8.30 -5.47 -8.79
N ASP A 101 -7.98 -5.07 -10.01
CA ASP A 101 -7.63 -3.67 -10.32
C ASP A 101 -6.72 -3.07 -9.24
N ALA A 102 -5.74 -3.86 -8.78
CA ALA A 102 -4.82 -3.42 -7.74
C ALA A 102 -4.10 -2.14 -8.17
N ASN A 103 -4.09 -1.14 -7.31
CA ASN A 103 -3.47 0.15 -7.59
C ASN A 103 -2.15 0.38 -6.84
N VAL A 104 -1.82 -0.53 -5.93
CA VAL A 104 -0.53 -0.59 -5.24
C VAL A 104 0.03 -2.02 -5.34
N VAL A 105 1.32 -2.13 -5.64
CA VAL A 105 2.05 -3.39 -5.63
C VAL A 105 3.06 -3.41 -4.49
N CYS A 106 3.19 -4.57 -3.80
CA CYS A 106 4.08 -4.71 -2.65
C CYS A 106 5.09 -5.82 -2.88
N PHE A 107 6.35 -5.56 -2.50
CA PHE A 107 7.46 -6.50 -2.62
C PHE A 107 8.20 -6.69 -1.30
N GLY A 108 8.80 -7.85 -1.15
CA GLY A 108 9.73 -8.16 -0.05
C GLY A 108 11.18 -7.98 -0.48
N GLY A 109 11.87 -6.97 0.03
CA GLY A 109 13.27 -6.71 -0.32
C GLY A 109 14.25 -7.81 0.09
N ARG A 110 13.84 -8.69 1.02
CA ARG A 110 14.62 -9.89 1.44
C ARG A 110 14.22 -11.16 0.71
N ILE A 111 13.17 -11.12 -0.11
CA ILE A 111 12.54 -12.30 -0.71
C ILE A 111 12.59 -12.24 -2.23
N THR A 112 12.33 -11.07 -2.80
CA THR A 112 12.21 -10.87 -4.24
C THR A 112 13.49 -10.29 -4.80
N GLY A 113 14.09 -10.97 -5.78
CA GLY A 113 15.25 -10.47 -6.50
C GLY A 113 14.91 -9.24 -7.36
N LEU A 114 15.93 -8.44 -7.69
CA LEU A 114 15.72 -7.21 -8.47
C LEU A 114 15.13 -7.50 -9.86
N ALA A 115 15.62 -8.53 -10.54
CA ALA A 115 15.12 -8.88 -11.88
C ALA A 115 13.63 -9.26 -11.85
N GLU A 116 13.26 -10.14 -10.93
CA GLU A 116 11.87 -10.57 -10.75
C GLU A 116 10.96 -9.41 -10.36
N ALA A 117 11.41 -8.52 -9.49
CA ALA A 117 10.65 -7.34 -9.08
C ALA A 117 10.47 -6.36 -10.24
N THR A 118 11.50 -6.16 -11.07
CA THR A 118 11.45 -5.30 -12.25
C THR A 118 10.44 -5.83 -13.27
N ASP A 119 10.53 -7.12 -13.63
CA ASP A 119 9.61 -7.76 -14.58
C ASP A 119 8.16 -7.72 -14.05
N ALA A 120 7.98 -7.93 -12.75
CA ALA A 120 6.67 -7.86 -12.12
C ALA A 120 6.10 -6.43 -12.11
N VAL A 121 6.92 -5.42 -11.85
CA VAL A 121 6.51 -4.00 -11.89
C VAL A 121 6.10 -3.60 -13.31
N ASP A 122 6.89 -3.93 -14.32
CA ASP A 122 6.58 -3.63 -15.71
C ASP A 122 5.27 -4.31 -16.15
N THR A 123 5.09 -5.58 -15.75
CA THR A 123 3.84 -6.31 -15.97
C THR A 123 2.66 -5.64 -15.26
N PHE A 124 2.83 -5.25 -14.00
CA PHE A 124 1.78 -4.59 -13.23
C PHE A 124 1.33 -3.27 -13.89
N PHE A 125 2.24 -2.46 -14.38
CA PHE A 125 1.91 -1.16 -14.96
C PHE A 125 1.35 -1.21 -16.37
N THR A 126 1.64 -2.28 -17.11
CA THR A 126 1.16 -2.46 -18.49
C THR A 126 -0.11 -3.31 -18.59
N THR A 127 -0.48 -4.03 -17.52
CA THR A 127 -1.66 -4.91 -17.52
C THR A 127 -2.95 -4.13 -17.25
N ALA A 128 -3.93 -4.27 -18.14
CA ALA A 128 -5.25 -3.67 -17.98
C ALA A 128 -6.16 -4.50 -17.02
N TYR A 129 -7.13 -3.83 -16.40
CA TYR A 129 -8.20 -4.48 -15.65
C TYR A 129 -9.19 -5.16 -16.60
N GLU A 130 -9.63 -6.39 -16.27
CA GLU A 130 -10.57 -7.15 -17.09
C GLU A 130 -12.04 -6.79 -16.86
N GLY A 131 -12.38 -6.22 -15.70
CA GLY A 131 -13.77 -5.92 -15.37
C GLY A 131 -14.65 -7.17 -15.24
N GLY A 132 -15.87 -7.10 -15.81
CA GLY A 132 -16.78 -8.22 -15.87
C GLY A 132 -17.14 -8.81 -14.50
N ARG A 133 -16.98 -10.13 -14.34
CA ARG A 133 -17.29 -10.84 -13.08
C ARG A 133 -16.47 -10.35 -11.87
N HIS A 134 -15.34 -9.70 -12.12
CA HIS A 134 -14.47 -9.19 -11.05
C HIS A 134 -15.02 -7.91 -10.44
N GLN A 135 -15.74 -7.11 -11.22
CA GLN A 135 -16.26 -5.82 -10.77
C GLN A 135 -17.16 -5.96 -9.55
N LYS A 136 -18.10 -6.91 -9.55
CA LYS A 136 -19.00 -7.13 -8.41
C LYS A 136 -18.23 -7.29 -7.08
N ARG A 137 -17.10 -8.00 -7.09
CA ARG A 137 -16.29 -8.21 -5.88
C ARG A 137 -15.59 -6.94 -5.42
N LEU A 138 -15.18 -6.11 -6.36
CA LEU A 138 -14.58 -4.80 -6.03
C LEU A 138 -15.64 -3.83 -5.49
N ASP A 139 -16.87 -3.90 -6.01
CA ASP A 139 -17.99 -3.08 -5.52
C ASP A 139 -18.33 -3.46 -4.07
N GLU A 140 -18.35 -4.76 -3.73
CA GLU A 140 -18.57 -5.26 -2.36
C GLU A 140 -17.47 -4.75 -1.38
N ILE A 141 -16.19 -4.68 -1.81
CA ILE A 141 -15.12 -4.10 -1.01
C ILE A 141 -15.33 -2.60 -0.81
N SER A 142 -15.67 -1.87 -1.87
CA SER A 142 -15.88 -0.42 -1.82
C SER A 142 -17.10 -0.06 -0.97
N GLU A 143 -18.15 -0.87 -1.00
CA GLU A 143 -19.34 -0.71 -0.13
C GLU A 143 -18.95 -0.88 1.34
N TYR A 144 -18.16 -1.90 1.66
CA TYR A 144 -17.66 -2.11 3.02
C TYR A 144 -16.77 -0.94 3.51
N GLU A 145 -15.87 -0.45 2.65
CA GLU A 145 -15.05 0.72 2.99
C GLU A 145 -15.89 1.96 3.30
N SER A 146 -16.95 2.18 2.50
CA SER A 146 -17.87 3.31 2.67
C SER A 146 -18.64 3.20 4.00
N SER A 147 -19.09 2.00 4.36
CA SER A 147 -19.81 1.76 5.62
C SER A 147 -18.96 2.00 6.87
N ARG A 148 -17.65 1.82 6.77
CA ARG A 148 -16.71 2.09 7.87
C ARG A 148 -16.37 3.56 8.04
N ALA A 149 -16.60 4.38 7.03
CA ALA A 149 -16.35 5.82 7.09
C ALA A 149 -17.45 6.56 7.87
N GLU A 150 -18.62 5.96 8.07
CA GLU A 150 -19.66 6.49 8.95
C GLU A 150 -19.32 6.14 10.41
N PRO A 151 -19.27 7.12 11.34
CA PRO A 151 -19.08 6.83 12.75
C PRO A 151 -20.25 5.98 13.24
N ASP A 152 -19.98 4.83 13.86
CA ASP A 152 -20.97 3.98 14.49
C ASP A 152 -21.73 4.82 15.54
N PRO A 153 -23.03 5.10 15.34
CA PRO A 153 -23.81 5.90 16.28
C PRO A 153 -23.93 5.27 17.67
N SER A 154 -23.58 3.98 17.82
CA SER A 154 -23.62 3.26 19.11
C SER A 154 -22.38 3.50 19.99
N THR A 155 -21.28 4.04 19.44
CA THR A 155 -20.04 4.30 20.22
C THR A 155 -20.00 5.66 20.90
N GLY A 156 -21.04 6.50 20.75
CA GLY A 156 -21.15 7.86 21.28
C GLY A 156 -21.78 8.00 22.67
N ALA A 157 -22.12 6.90 23.38
CA ALA A 157 -22.75 6.95 24.70
C ALA A 157 -22.05 6.04 25.71
N GLY A 158 -20.89 6.45 26.16
CA GLY A 158 -20.13 5.83 27.26
C GLY A 158 -19.51 6.92 28.12
N GLY A 159 -20.25 7.57 28.99
CA GLY A 159 -20.32 7.55 30.40
C GLY A 159 -19.03 8.05 31.05
N GLY A 160 -19.00 9.33 31.38
CA GLY A 160 -18.09 9.84 32.41
C GLY A 160 -18.48 9.19 33.73
N ASP A 161 -17.65 8.31 34.26
CA ASP A 161 -17.66 7.96 35.65
C ASP A 161 -16.55 8.76 36.35
N ASP A 162 -16.97 9.81 37.03
CA ASP A 162 -16.23 10.53 38.06
C ASP A 162 -15.89 9.56 39.18
N HIS A 163 -14.69 9.03 39.21
CA HIS A 163 -14.12 8.42 40.40
C HIS A 163 -13.41 9.51 41.24
N GLU A 164 -14.21 10.12 42.09
CA GLU A 164 -13.79 10.90 43.26
C GLU A 164 -12.90 9.99 44.16
N ARG A 165 -11.58 10.25 44.16
CA ARG A 165 -10.65 9.61 45.12
C ARG A 165 -10.74 10.30 46.46
N GLN A 166 -11.46 9.67 47.36
CA GLN A 166 -11.36 10.00 48.79
C GLN A 166 -10.02 9.45 49.32
N SER A 167 -9.22 10.35 49.88
CA SER A 167 -8.01 10.02 50.67
C SER A 167 -8.42 9.63 52.09
N PRO A 168 -7.87 8.54 52.69
CA PRO A 168 -8.03 8.29 54.11
C PRO A 168 -6.97 9.05 54.90
N SER A 169 -7.41 9.49 56.08
CA SER A 169 -6.67 10.16 57.16
C SER A 169 -5.58 9.28 57.76
#